data_0641bf465e7d48faeb6e36ca203981bd
#
_entry.id   0641bf465e7d48faeb6e36ca203981bd
#
_cell.length_a   1.000
_cell.length_b   1.000
_cell.length_c   1.000
_cell.angle_alpha   90.00
_cell.angle_beta   90.00
_cell.angle_gamma   90.00
#
_symmetry.space_group_name_H-M   'P 1'
#
loop_
_entity.id
_entity.type
_entity.pdbx_description
1 polymer ?
#
loop_
_entity_poly.entity_id
_entity_poly.type
_entity_poly.pdbx_seq_one_letter_code
_entity_poly.pdbx_strand_id
1 'polypeptide(L)'
;MKKKVQAWLAAAMTATMLMSHAALPAVHAGEINRNDLSVLILGDDVSAGVGLQEGEQAYGELVASYLGTENVQNYAQEGATTDSLLNLIQTDDIVQASIAEADIILISVGANDIYQTVLQNEYINISDYNSMQAVLNSLDSNTRLNLSKYLRNAMPPVVEQAVSNIQEITKAVYAVNSGADIVFQDVYNPLSVSKDTTGLTGGAPAKISMISSEVEEYLQGGGLITTGINTGIQALRQARCAEAHTLFLNHGWYYTSVGTLGLQPNGIGQLAIAQATIQTLNLPGGNGTELSAAYQNSGAAESLSGVDATVDQNLQTLSRSTIEVYRKGDVDHSGEIELADATMALTQYAEQSVANCNPLNVVSRKAADVNQTPGVDLGDATLLLTFYAEKAVGNVTEEDFDEFVKQNS
;
A
#
# COMPACT_ATOMS: atom_id res chain seq x y z
N MET A 1 13.89 40.43 -55.68
CA MET A 1 13.54 40.15 -54.29
C MET A 1 12.60 38.94 -54.08
N LYS A 2 11.53 38.78 -54.86
CA LYS A 2 10.57 37.64 -54.66
C LYS A 2 11.19 36.23 -54.82
N LYS A 3 12.15 35.99 -55.70
CA LYS A 3 12.79 34.68 -55.87
C LYS A 3 13.72 34.25 -54.72
N LYS A 4 14.32 35.21 -53.98
CA LYS A 4 15.18 34.90 -52.82
C LYS A 4 14.35 34.53 -51.56
N VAL A 5 13.17 35.13 -51.41
CA VAL A 5 12.26 34.82 -50.29
C VAL A 5 11.63 33.41 -50.46
N GLN A 6 11.31 33.00 -51.69
CA GLN A 6 10.80 31.65 -51.96
C GLN A 6 11.85 30.56 -51.73
N ALA A 7 13.14 30.83 -52.02
CA ALA A 7 14.23 29.92 -51.73
C ALA A 7 14.50 29.73 -50.23
N TRP A 8 14.33 30.81 -49.41
CA TRP A 8 14.45 30.75 -47.98
C TRP A 8 13.27 30.03 -47.29
N LEU A 9 12.05 30.18 -47.78
CA LEU A 9 10.89 29.45 -47.30
C LEU A 9 10.95 27.94 -47.66
N ALA A 10 11.47 27.58 -48.80
CA ALA A 10 11.70 26.18 -49.17
C ALA A 10 12.81 25.52 -48.32
N ALA A 11 13.90 26.26 -48.03
CA ALA A 11 14.98 25.77 -47.19
C ALA A 11 14.55 25.64 -45.70
N ALA A 12 13.68 26.54 -45.22
CA ALA A 12 13.14 26.46 -43.83
C ALA A 12 12.15 25.28 -43.69
N MET A 13 11.34 24.98 -44.70
CA MET A 13 10.43 23.80 -44.66
C MET A 13 11.14 22.45 -44.79
N THR A 14 12.26 22.40 -45.53
CA THR A 14 13.09 21.18 -45.59
C THR A 14 13.93 20.97 -44.35
N ALA A 15 14.35 22.06 -43.63
CA ALA A 15 15.06 21.95 -42.39
C ALA A 15 14.11 21.51 -41.20
N THR A 16 12.82 21.88 -41.26
CA THR A 16 11.82 21.43 -40.28
C THR A 16 11.36 20.00 -40.51
N MET A 17 11.48 19.43 -41.71
CA MET A 17 11.19 18.02 -41.97
C MET A 17 12.37 17.07 -41.64
N LEU A 18 13.57 17.58 -41.43
CA LEU A 18 14.76 16.77 -41.13
C LEU A 18 15.09 16.71 -39.63
N MET A 19 14.32 17.41 -38.77
CA MET A 19 14.50 17.37 -37.30
C MET A 19 13.42 16.55 -36.56
N SER A 20 12.58 15.79 -37.23
CA SER A 20 11.52 15.02 -36.56
C SER A 20 11.66 13.50 -36.72
N HIS A 21 12.89 13.01 -36.86
CA HIS A 21 13.18 11.60 -36.72
C HIS A 21 14.24 11.41 -35.61
N ALA A 22 14.09 12.10 -34.48
CA ALA A 22 14.42 11.45 -33.22
C ALA A 22 13.40 10.32 -33.16
N ALA A 23 13.84 9.09 -33.38
CA ALA A 23 13.05 7.92 -33.10
C ALA A 23 12.61 8.07 -31.63
N LEU A 24 11.35 8.43 -31.43
CA LEU A 24 10.70 8.08 -30.18
C LEU A 24 10.99 6.59 -30.02
N PRO A 25 11.44 6.11 -28.86
CA PRO A 25 11.53 4.68 -28.65
C PRO A 25 10.18 4.15 -29.10
N ALA A 26 10.22 3.15 -30.00
CA ALA A 26 9.01 2.49 -30.43
C ALA A 26 8.42 1.92 -29.15
N VAL A 27 7.38 2.56 -28.61
CA VAL A 27 6.53 1.94 -27.61
C VAL A 27 5.96 0.75 -28.34
N HIS A 28 6.49 -0.42 -28.09
CA HIS A 28 5.93 -1.65 -28.62
C HIS A 28 4.55 -1.73 -27.99
N ALA A 29 3.51 -1.67 -28.81
CA ALA A 29 2.15 -1.86 -28.36
C ALA A 29 2.11 -3.24 -27.70
N GLY A 30 1.97 -3.29 -26.37
CA GLY A 30 2.02 -4.54 -25.61
C GLY A 30 3.02 -4.59 -24.45
N GLU A 31 3.90 -3.60 -24.31
CA GLU A 31 4.79 -3.53 -23.14
C GLU A 31 4.11 -2.79 -21.97
N ILE A 32 4.20 -3.36 -20.78
CA ILE A 32 3.72 -2.78 -19.53
C ILE A 32 4.92 -2.42 -18.70
N ASN A 33 5.10 -1.12 -18.43
CA ASN A 33 6.18 -0.64 -17.63
C ASN A 33 5.68 -0.39 -16.19
N ARG A 34 6.39 -0.91 -15.21
CA ARG A 34 6.11 -0.70 -13.78
C ARG A 34 6.13 0.77 -13.39
N ASN A 35 6.94 1.59 -14.05
CA ASN A 35 7.05 3.02 -13.80
C ASN A 35 5.80 3.80 -14.26
N ASP A 36 4.93 3.20 -15.08
CA ASP A 36 3.68 3.81 -15.53
C ASP A 36 2.52 3.59 -14.55
N LEU A 37 2.74 2.80 -13.49
CA LEU A 37 1.72 2.55 -12.46
C LEU A 37 1.43 3.81 -11.66
N SER A 38 0.16 4.05 -11.40
CA SER A 38 -0.32 5.14 -10.55
C SER A 38 -0.58 4.64 -9.11
N VAL A 39 -0.09 5.40 -8.13
CA VAL A 39 -0.24 5.10 -6.70
C VAL A 39 -1.06 6.19 -6.03
N LEU A 40 -2.18 5.81 -5.44
CA LEU A 40 -3.00 6.68 -4.59
C LEU A 40 -2.80 6.29 -3.13
N ILE A 41 -2.53 7.28 -2.29
CA ILE A 41 -2.34 7.10 -0.85
C ILE A 41 -3.47 7.82 -0.12
N LEU A 42 -4.18 7.09 0.72
CA LEU A 42 -5.29 7.58 1.54
C LEU A 42 -5.03 7.23 3.00
N GLY A 43 -5.65 7.96 3.91
CA GLY A 43 -5.65 7.54 5.31
C GLY A 43 -5.27 8.58 6.32
N ASP A 44 -4.59 8.12 7.37
CA ASP A 44 -4.31 8.84 8.60
C ASP A 44 -2.85 9.33 8.70
N ASP A 45 -2.40 9.59 9.91
CA ASP A 45 -1.05 10.05 10.27
C ASP A 45 0.06 9.20 9.65
N VAL A 46 -0.17 7.88 9.53
CA VAL A 46 0.84 6.95 9.00
C VAL A 46 1.07 7.21 7.52
N SER A 47 -0.01 7.30 6.74
CA SER A 47 0.02 7.63 5.32
C SER A 47 0.45 9.07 5.06
N ALA A 48 0.15 10.00 5.98
CA ALA A 48 0.55 11.39 5.89
C ALA A 48 2.02 11.63 6.28
N GLY A 49 2.70 10.63 6.85
CA GLY A 49 4.09 10.75 7.29
C GLY A 49 4.27 11.63 8.53
N VAL A 50 3.26 11.70 9.40
CA VAL A 50 3.34 12.51 10.63
C VAL A 50 4.45 11.98 11.53
N GLY A 51 5.29 12.88 12.04
CA GLY A 51 6.40 12.56 12.93
C GLY A 51 7.71 12.19 12.23
N LEU A 52 7.74 12.17 10.91
CA LEU A 52 8.97 11.98 10.12
C LEU A 52 9.89 13.19 10.22
N GLN A 53 11.19 12.94 10.10
CA GLN A 53 12.22 13.98 10.04
C GLN A 53 12.46 14.42 8.59
N GLU A 54 13.16 15.55 8.43
CA GLU A 54 13.52 16.05 7.10
C GLU A 54 14.35 15.00 6.33
N GLY A 55 13.88 14.64 5.14
CA GLY A 55 14.50 13.63 4.28
C GLY A 55 13.96 12.19 4.45
N GLU A 56 13.12 11.94 5.45
CA GLU A 56 12.40 10.68 5.58
C GLU A 56 11.12 10.70 4.73
N GLN A 57 10.67 9.52 4.29
CA GLN A 57 9.48 9.35 3.45
C GLN A 57 8.44 8.48 4.14
N ALA A 58 7.16 8.77 3.89
CA ALA A 58 6.06 7.90 4.29
C ALA A 58 6.07 6.57 3.49
N TYR A 59 5.48 5.53 4.04
CA TYR A 59 5.54 4.19 3.43
C TYR A 59 4.99 4.16 2.00
N GLY A 60 3.95 4.92 1.70
CA GLY A 60 3.37 4.98 0.36
C GLY A 60 4.32 5.59 -0.66
N GLU A 61 5.09 6.62 -0.27
CA GLU A 61 6.13 7.22 -1.10
C GLU A 61 7.30 6.26 -1.30
N LEU A 62 7.67 5.49 -0.26
CA LEU A 62 8.68 4.43 -0.35
C LEU A 62 8.24 3.32 -1.32
N VAL A 63 6.96 2.93 -1.30
CA VAL A 63 6.38 1.98 -2.26
C VAL A 63 6.47 2.53 -3.67
N ALA A 64 6.11 3.79 -3.90
CA ALA A 64 6.21 4.44 -5.21
C ALA A 64 7.65 4.52 -5.71
N SER A 65 8.60 4.87 -4.82
CA SER A 65 10.03 4.86 -5.12
C SER A 65 10.53 3.46 -5.52
N TYR A 66 10.06 2.42 -4.83
CA TYR A 66 10.34 1.03 -5.18
C TYR A 66 9.79 0.64 -6.55
N LEU A 67 8.61 1.14 -6.91
CA LEU A 67 8.02 0.95 -8.24
C LEU A 67 8.75 1.75 -9.32
N GLY A 68 9.45 2.80 -8.94
CA GLY A 68 10.10 3.75 -9.84
C GLY A 68 9.11 4.69 -10.51
N THR A 69 7.92 4.87 -9.94
CA THR A 69 6.89 5.76 -10.49
C THR A 69 6.91 7.14 -9.82
N GLU A 70 6.68 8.18 -10.64
CA GLU A 70 6.43 9.54 -10.20
C GLU A 70 4.92 9.87 -10.14
N ASN A 71 4.06 8.95 -10.60
CA ASN A 71 2.61 9.13 -10.60
C ASN A 71 2.02 8.75 -9.25
N VAL A 72 2.19 9.64 -8.27
CA VAL A 72 1.79 9.46 -6.87
C VAL A 72 0.89 10.59 -6.42
N GLN A 73 -0.22 10.25 -5.80
CA GLN A 73 -1.13 11.21 -5.16
C GLN A 73 -1.34 10.80 -3.71
N ASN A 74 -1.21 11.74 -2.78
CA ASN A 74 -1.41 11.51 -1.36
C ASN A 74 -2.47 12.46 -0.81
N TYR A 75 -3.60 11.93 -0.38
CA TYR A 75 -4.70 12.65 0.27
C TYR A 75 -4.89 12.23 1.74
N ALA A 76 -3.89 11.60 2.34
CA ALA A 76 -3.92 11.26 3.75
C ALA A 76 -3.93 12.53 4.62
N GLN A 77 -4.61 12.46 5.76
CA GLN A 77 -4.80 13.60 6.67
C GLN A 77 -4.39 13.23 8.10
N GLU A 78 -3.61 14.12 8.71
CA GLU A 78 -3.27 14.00 10.14
C GLU A 78 -4.54 13.93 10.98
N GLY A 79 -4.59 12.99 11.90
CA GLY A 79 -5.72 12.80 12.83
C GLY A 79 -6.94 12.13 12.19
N ALA A 80 -6.87 11.70 10.93
CA ALA A 80 -8.01 11.07 10.27
C ALA A 80 -8.45 9.80 11.00
N THR A 81 -9.75 9.68 11.21
CA THR A 81 -10.44 8.48 11.68
C THR A 81 -11.10 7.75 10.51
N THR A 82 -11.58 6.54 10.76
CA THR A 82 -12.34 5.79 9.75
C THR A 82 -13.57 6.56 9.26
N ASP A 83 -14.23 7.32 10.13
CA ASP A 83 -15.38 8.15 9.77
C ASP A 83 -15.01 9.31 8.84
N SER A 84 -13.94 10.04 9.17
CA SER A 84 -13.49 11.17 8.34
C SER A 84 -12.96 10.72 6.98
N LEU A 85 -12.26 9.58 6.91
CA LEU A 85 -11.79 9.02 5.64
C LEU A 85 -12.96 8.54 4.77
N LEU A 86 -13.96 7.88 5.35
CA LEU A 86 -15.17 7.47 4.63
C LEU A 86 -15.90 8.69 4.05
N ASN A 87 -16.05 9.74 4.84
CA ASN A 87 -16.65 10.98 4.38
C ASN A 87 -15.84 11.62 3.23
N LEU A 88 -14.51 11.68 3.34
CA LEU A 88 -13.64 12.21 2.28
C LEU A 88 -13.86 11.46 0.96
N ILE A 89 -13.82 10.12 0.99
CA ILE A 89 -14.01 9.27 -0.19
C ILE A 89 -15.40 9.47 -0.82
N GLN A 90 -16.42 9.68 -0.01
CA GLN A 90 -17.81 9.82 -0.50
C GLN A 90 -18.15 11.20 -1.02
N THR A 91 -17.43 12.25 -0.59
CA THR A 91 -17.85 13.64 -0.85
C THR A 91 -16.86 14.47 -1.65
N ASP A 92 -15.62 14.03 -1.81
CA ASP A 92 -14.60 14.78 -2.53
C ASP A 92 -14.45 14.27 -3.97
N ASP A 93 -14.88 15.08 -4.94
CA ASP A 93 -14.83 14.72 -6.36
C ASP A 93 -13.40 14.50 -6.89
N ILE A 94 -12.41 15.18 -6.31
CA ILE A 94 -11.00 15.03 -6.72
C ILE A 94 -10.47 13.67 -6.24
N VAL A 95 -10.78 13.31 -5.01
CA VAL A 95 -10.42 12.00 -4.46
C VAL A 95 -11.10 10.87 -5.24
N GLN A 96 -12.39 11.02 -5.58
CA GLN A 96 -13.10 10.04 -6.40
C GLN A 96 -12.49 9.88 -7.80
N ALA A 97 -12.12 10.99 -8.45
CA ALA A 97 -11.41 10.95 -9.73
C ALA A 97 -10.05 10.25 -9.62
N SER A 98 -9.31 10.53 -8.54
CA SER A 98 -8.02 9.88 -8.29
C SER A 98 -8.16 8.38 -8.00
N ILE A 99 -9.22 7.96 -7.30
CA ILE A 99 -9.54 6.53 -7.10
C ILE A 99 -9.81 5.86 -8.46
N ALA A 100 -10.55 6.52 -9.36
CA ALA A 100 -10.89 5.96 -10.65
C ALA A 100 -9.67 5.69 -11.55
N GLU A 101 -8.62 6.48 -11.40
CA GLU A 101 -7.40 6.42 -12.23
C GLU A 101 -6.25 5.60 -11.58
N ALA A 102 -6.38 5.23 -10.31
CA ALA A 102 -5.30 4.56 -9.58
C ALA A 102 -5.14 3.08 -9.97
N ASP A 103 -3.91 2.65 -10.15
CA ASP A 103 -3.56 1.22 -10.29
C ASP A 103 -3.41 0.55 -8.92
N ILE A 104 -2.87 1.29 -7.95
CA ILE A 104 -2.61 0.83 -6.58
C ILE A 104 -3.19 1.87 -5.61
N ILE A 105 -3.98 1.43 -4.65
CA ILE A 105 -4.56 2.28 -3.61
C ILE A 105 -4.11 1.77 -2.26
N LEU A 106 -3.31 2.58 -1.56
CA LEU A 106 -2.74 2.28 -0.26
C LEU A 106 -3.53 3.01 0.82
N ILE A 107 -3.98 2.29 1.85
CA ILE A 107 -4.84 2.86 2.90
C ILE A 107 -4.31 2.49 4.28
N SER A 108 -4.08 3.50 5.13
CA SER A 108 -3.89 3.33 6.58
C SER A 108 -4.99 4.07 7.33
N VAL A 109 -5.73 3.40 8.21
CA VAL A 109 -6.76 4.03 9.03
C VAL A 109 -7.19 3.14 10.18
N GLY A 110 -7.71 3.72 11.25
CA GLY A 110 -8.24 3.00 12.41
C GLY A 110 -7.41 3.20 13.69
N ALA A 111 -6.17 3.63 13.56
CA ALA A 111 -5.32 3.94 14.71
C ALA A 111 -5.91 5.09 15.56
N ASN A 112 -6.33 6.17 14.93
CA ASN A 112 -6.88 7.34 15.61
C ASN A 112 -8.23 7.05 16.29
N ASP A 113 -9.05 6.15 15.73
CA ASP A 113 -10.29 5.71 16.39
C ASP A 113 -10.03 5.13 17.79
N ILE A 114 -8.94 4.35 17.94
CA ILE A 114 -8.55 3.73 19.21
C ILE A 114 -7.77 4.70 20.11
N TYR A 115 -6.68 5.27 19.57
CA TYR A 115 -5.70 5.97 20.43
C TYR A 115 -6.24 7.25 21.03
N GLN A 116 -7.15 7.95 20.39
CA GLN A 116 -7.85 9.10 20.97
C GLN A 116 -8.59 8.68 22.25
N THR A 117 -9.30 7.56 22.23
CA THR A 117 -10.05 7.08 23.40
C THR A 117 -9.14 6.50 24.49
N VAL A 118 -8.08 5.76 24.11
CA VAL A 118 -7.18 5.08 25.05
C VAL A 118 -6.26 6.08 25.78
N LEU A 119 -5.76 7.09 25.09
CA LEU A 119 -4.68 7.96 25.56
C LEU A 119 -5.10 9.40 25.81
N GLN A 120 -6.36 9.77 25.52
CA GLN A 120 -6.94 11.10 25.76
C GLN A 120 -8.31 10.97 26.44
N ASN A 121 -8.32 10.80 27.75
CA ASN A 121 -9.53 10.68 28.55
C ASN A 121 -9.32 11.27 29.94
N GLU A 122 -10.32 11.18 30.81
CA GLU A 122 -10.24 11.75 32.20
C GLU A 122 -9.16 11.10 33.10
N TYR A 123 -8.60 9.94 32.72
CA TYR A 123 -7.58 9.19 33.45
C TYR A 123 -6.19 9.31 32.85
N ILE A 124 -6.10 9.52 31.56
CA ILE A 124 -4.86 9.72 30.81
C ILE A 124 -5.11 10.80 29.76
N ASN A 125 -4.25 11.82 29.77
CA ASN A 125 -4.08 12.71 28.64
C ASN A 125 -2.58 12.79 28.33
N ILE A 126 -2.12 12.08 27.30
CA ILE A 126 -0.68 12.01 27.00
C ILE A 126 -0.07 13.37 26.70
N SER A 127 -0.87 14.34 26.26
CA SER A 127 -0.42 15.70 25.97
C SER A 127 0.04 16.47 27.22
N ASP A 128 -0.32 16.00 28.43
CA ASP A 128 0.10 16.62 29.69
C ASP A 128 1.51 16.16 30.11
N TYR A 129 2.14 15.27 29.37
CA TYR A 129 3.41 14.64 29.72
C TYR A 129 4.44 14.81 28.61
N ASN A 130 5.71 14.60 28.94
CA ASN A 130 6.84 14.69 28.00
C ASN A 130 7.53 13.35 27.74
N SER A 131 7.06 12.27 28.35
CA SER A 131 7.61 10.93 28.18
C SER A 131 6.63 9.85 28.61
N MET A 132 6.71 8.68 28.00
CA MET A 132 5.92 7.51 28.35
C MET A 132 6.18 7.08 29.81
N GLN A 133 7.42 7.19 30.31
CA GLN A 133 7.74 6.94 31.72
C GLN A 133 6.92 7.83 32.67
N ALA A 134 6.74 9.11 32.33
CA ALA A 134 5.96 10.05 33.15
C ALA A 134 4.47 9.70 33.14
N VAL A 135 3.91 9.38 31.96
CA VAL A 135 2.52 8.88 31.85
C VAL A 135 2.31 7.65 32.72
N LEU A 136 3.16 6.65 32.59
CA LEU A 136 3.02 5.40 33.34
C LEU A 136 3.22 5.58 34.86
N ASN A 137 4.06 6.53 35.28
CA ASN A 137 4.24 6.85 36.70
C ASN A 137 2.99 7.49 37.29
N SER A 138 2.25 8.31 36.55
CA SER A 138 1.01 8.95 37.01
C SER A 138 -0.13 7.97 37.30
N LEU A 139 -0.09 6.78 36.70
CA LEU A 139 -1.11 5.75 36.85
C LEU A 139 -0.96 4.96 38.14
N ASP A 140 -1.59 5.39 39.21
CA ASP A 140 -1.71 4.62 40.44
C ASP A 140 -2.71 3.44 40.30
N SER A 141 -2.88 2.64 41.34
CA SER A 141 -3.74 1.45 41.29
C SER A 141 -5.22 1.79 41.08
N ASN A 142 -5.70 2.91 41.63
CA ASN A 142 -7.09 3.34 41.50
C ASN A 142 -7.34 3.91 40.10
N THR A 143 -6.44 4.74 39.61
CA THR A 143 -6.49 5.31 38.26
C THR A 143 -6.52 4.20 37.20
N ARG A 144 -5.65 3.20 37.35
CA ARG A 144 -5.63 2.04 36.42
C ARG A 144 -6.94 1.25 36.44
N LEU A 145 -7.51 0.97 37.63
CA LEU A 145 -8.77 0.26 37.75
C LEU A 145 -9.93 1.04 37.08
N ASN A 146 -9.96 2.34 37.28
CA ASN A 146 -10.99 3.21 36.70
C ASN A 146 -10.81 3.36 35.21
N LEU A 147 -9.57 3.52 34.71
CA LEU A 147 -9.24 3.51 33.29
C LEU A 147 -9.70 2.22 32.61
N SER A 148 -9.35 1.05 33.15
CA SER A 148 -9.78 -0.23 32.59
C SER A 148 -11.31 -0.38 32.58
N LYS A 149 -12.02 0.11 33.62
CA LYS A 149 -13.49 0.14 33.59
C LYS A 149 -14.05 1.07 32.51
N TYR A 150 -13.45 2.25 32.36
CA TYR A 150 -13.84 3.21 31.34
C TYR A 150 -13.66 2.63 29.94
N LEU A 151 -12.47 2.12 29.63
CA LEU A 151 -12.14 1.55 28.32
C LEU A 151 -13.02 0.36 27.96
N ARG A 152 -13.32 -0.51 28.93
CA ARG A 152 -14.23 -1.65 28.74
C ARG A 152 -15.63 -1.24 28.27
N ASN A 153 -16.10 -0.05 28.64
CA ASN A 153 -17.40 0.45 28.23
C ASN A 153 -17.32 1.33 26.98
N ALA A 154 -16.24 2.10 26.84
CA ALA A 154 -16.10 3.07 25.74
C ALA A 154 -15.64 2.44 24.43
N MET A 155 -14.75 1.42 24.48
CA MET A 155 -14.10 0.88 23.29
C MET A 155 -14.97 -0.01 22.40
N PRO A 156 -15.89 -0.87 22.93
CA PRO A 156 -16.65 -1.74 22.04
C PRO A 156 -17.39 -1.02 20.92
N PRO A 157 -18.17 0.05 21.17
CA PRO A 157 -18.85 0.78 20.10
C PRO A 157 -17.86 1.52 19.16
N VAL A 158 -16.70 1.97 19.64
CA VAL A 158 -15.68 2.62 18.82
C VAL A 158 -15.10 1.63 17.81
N VAL A 159 -14.71 0.44 18.27
CA VAL A 159 -14.13 -0.60 17.41
C VAL A 159 -15.17 -1.13 16.42
N GLU A 160 -16.42 -1.36 16.85
CA GLU A 160 -17.50 -1.80 15.98
C GLU A 160 -17.77 -0.79 14.86
N GLN A 161 -17.80 0.51 15.19
CA GLN A 161 -17.98 1.58 14.20
C GLN A 161 -16.79 1.65 13.24
N ALA A 162 -15.56 1.57 13.74
CA ALA A 162 -14.36 1.59 12.92
C ALA A 162 -14.33 0.42 11.92
N VAL A 163 -14.65 -0.80 12.38
CA VAL A 163 -14.74 -1.99 11.51
C VAL A 163 -15.83 -1.81 10.45
N SER A 164 -16.99 -1.27 10.81
CA SER A 164 -18.06 -0.97 9.88
C SER A 164 -17.62 0.05 8.82
N ASN A 165 -16.98 1.13 9.25
CA ASN A 165 -16.48 2.17 8.34
C ASN A 165 -15.42 1.61 7.38
N ILE A 166 -14.50 0.78 7.84
CA ILE A 166 -13.48 0.12 7.00
C ILE A 166 -14.14 -0.70 5.89
N GLN A 167 -15.21 -1.43 6.21
CA GLN A 167 -15.97 -2.17 5.20
C GLN A 167 -16.63 -1.23 4.18
N GLU A 168 -17.22 -0.14 4.63
CA GLU A 168 -17.85 0.86 3.74
C GLU A 168 -16.81 1.63 2.89
N ILE A 169 -15.64 1.96 3.45
CA ILE A 169 -14.50 2.52 2.71
C ILE A 169 -14.11 1.59 1.57
N THR A 170 -13.92 0.31 1.88
CA THR A 170 -13.54 -0.71 0.88
C THR A 170 -14.58 -0.81 -0.23
N LYS A 171 -15.86 -0.86 0.12
CA LYS A 171 -16.96 -0.92 -0.85
C LYS A 171 -17.01 0.34 -1.72
N ALA A 172 -16.84 1.52 -1.12
CA ALA A 172 -16.87 2.79 -1.84
C ALA A 172 -15.71 2.88 -2.85
N VAL A 173 -14.50 2.53 -2.45
CA VAL A 173 -13.32 2.49 -3.33
C VAL A 173 -13.52 1.46 -4.44
N TYR A 174 -13.90 0.24 -4.10
CA TYR A 174 -14.09 -0.84 -5.07
C TYR A 174 -15.22 -0.54 -6.09
N ALA A 175 -16.26 0.16 -5.66
CA ALA A 175 -17.35 0.55 -6.56
C ALA A 175 -16.92 1.58 -7.61
N VAL A 176 -15.94 2.42 -7.30
CA VAL A 176 -15.34 3.39 -8.24
C VAL A 176 -14.30 2.70 -9.12
N ASN A 177 -13.44 1.85 -8.54
CA ASN A 177 -12.36 1.20 -9.26
C ASN A 177 -12.11 -0.23 -8.73
N SER A 178 -12.77 -1.20 -9.32
CA SER A 178 -12.55 -2.63 -9.05
C SER A 178 -11.27 -3.17 -9.70
N GLY A 179 -10.64 -2.41 -10.57
CA GLY A 179 -9.40 -2.78 -11.26
C GLY A 179 -8.14 -2.45 -10.46
N ALA A 180 -8.21 -1.64 -9.40
CA ALA A 180 -7.06 -1.31 -8.57
C ALA A 180 -6.66 -2.44 -7.62
N ASP A 181 -5.38 -2.48 -7.24
CA ASP A 181 -4.93 -3.22 -6.06
C ASP A 181 -5.17 -2.37 -4.82
N ILE A 182 -6.21 -2.69 -4.06
CA ILE A 182 -6.54 -2.03 -2.81
C ILE A 182 -5.80 -2.74 -1.68
N VAL A 183 -4.90 -2.04 -0.99
CA VAL A 183 -4.10 -2.59 0.11
C VAL A 183 -4.32 -1.77 1.36
N PHE A 184 -4.93 -2.38 2.37
CA PHE A 184 -4.96 -1.82 3.71
C PHE A 184 -3.71 -2.24 4.48
N GLN A 185 -3.11 -1.30 5.16
CA GLN A 185 -2.19 -1.59 6.24
C GLN A 185 -3.02 -1.94 7.48
N ASP A 186 -2.71 -3.03 8.17
CA ASP A 186 -3.29 -3.27 9.49
C ASP A 186 -2.68 -2.36 10.57
N VAL A 187 -3.43 -2.11 11.63
CA VAL A 187 -3.03 -1.17 12.67
C VAL A 187 -2.01 -1.84 13.61
N TYR A 188 -0.82 -1.28 13.70
CA TYR A 188 0.21 -1.72 14.64
C TYR A 188 -0.06 -1.21 16.06
N ASN A 189 0.55 -1.85 17.05
CA ASN A 189 0.50 -1.45 18.44
C ASN A 189 1.83 -0.78 18.88
N PRO A 190 1.92 0.55 18.95
CA PRO A 190 3.15 1.23 19.35
C PRO A 190 3.54 0.96 20.80
N LEU A 191 2.59 0.50 21.63
CA LEU A 191 2.81 0.13 23.03
C LEU A 191 3.29 -1.31 23.20
N SER A 192 3.37 -2.09 22.10
CA SER A 192 3.96 -3.43 22.10
C SER A 192 5.48 -3.33 22.14
N VAL A 193 6.04 -3.33 23.33
CA VAL A 193 7.47 -3.08 23.58
C VAL A 193 8.09 -4.21 24.40
N SER A 194 9.34 -4.56 24.09
CA SER A 194 10.13 -5.48 24.89
C SER A 194 10.62 -4.80 26.18
N LYS A 195 10.50 -5.49 27.29
CA LYS A 195 10.94 -4.99 28.61
C LYS A 195 12.43 -4.64 28.64
N ASP A 196 13.24 -5.37 27.89
CA ASP A 196 14.69 -5.28 27.96
C ASP A 196 15.26 -4.13 27.12
N THR A 197 14.46 -3.50 26.27
CA THR A 197 14.91 -2.50 25.29
C THR A 197 14.40 -1.08 25.55
N THR A 198 13.42 -0.91 26.45
CA THR A 198 12.72 0.39 26.61
C THR A 198 13.38 1.35 27.59
N GLY A 199 14.26 0.88 28.47
CA GLY A 199 14.81 1.68 29.57
C GLY A 199 13.78 2.11 30.63
N LEU A 200 12.53 1.65 30.53
CA LEU A 200 11.49 1.90 31.54
C LEU A 200 11.86 1.31 32.88
N THR A 201 11.60 2.06 33.98
CA THR A 201 12.01 1.69 35.32
C THR A 201 10.82 1.55 36.28
N GLY A 202 11.08 0.92 37.45
CA GLY A 202 10.07 0.74 38.51
C GLY A 202 8.89 -0.12 38.06
N GLY A 203 7.67 0.35 38.27
CA GLY A 203 6.44 -0.33 37.87
C GLY A 203 5.98 -0.06 36.42
N ALA A 204 6.67 0.81 35.67
CA ALA A 204 6.27 1.24 34.32
C ALA A 204 6.23 0.09 33.30
N PRO A 205 7.18 -0.85 33.28
CA PRO A 205 7.12 -2.00 32.36
C PRO A 205 5.85 -2.84 32.48
N ALA A 206 5.35 -3.04 33.72
CA ALA A 206 4.12 -3.79 33.90
C ALA A 206 2.87 -3.00 33.48
N LYS A 207 2.91 -1.68 33.61
CA LYS A 207 1.79 -0.79 33.26
C LYS A 207 1.66 -0.67 31.73
N ILE A 208 2.75 -0.46 31.01
CA ILE A 208 2.71 -0.41 29.54
C ILE A 208 2.27 -1.75 28.95
N SER A 209 2.75 -2.87 29.50
CA SER A 209 2.31 -4.20 29.07
C SER A 209 0.80 -4.43 29.28
N MET A 210 0.23 -3.90 30.36
CA MET A 210 -1.21 -3.98 30.60
C MET A 210 -2.00 -3.17 29.56
N ILE A 211 -1.62 -1.92 29.30
CA ILE A 211 -2.30 -1.06 28.32
C ILE A 211 -2.13 -1.65 26.91
N SER A 212 -0.93 -2.11 26.58
CA SER A 212 -0.66 -2.78 25.32
C SER A 212 -1.56 -4.00 25.10
N SER A 213 -1.78 -4.82 26.15
CA SER A 213 -2.67 -5.99 26.05
C SER A 213 -4.14 -5.59 25.82
N GLU A 214 -4.61 -4.50 26.42
CA GLU A 214 -5.95 -3.97 26.15
C GLU A 214 -6.05 -3.45 24.71
N VAL A 215 -5.02 -2.77 24.18
CA VAL A 215 -4.96 -2.33 22.77
C VAL A 215 -4.99 -3.54 21.83
N GLU A 216 -4.28 -4.63 22.16
CA GLU A 216 -4.34 -5.86 21.35
C GLU A 216 -5.76 -6.44 21.25
N GLU A 217 -6.55 -6.39 22.32
CA GLU A 217 -7.96 -6.81 22.25
C GLU A 217 -8.78 -5.95 21.27
N TYR A 218 -8.49 -4.64 21.16
CA TYR A 218 -9.16 -3.75 20.22
C TYR A 218 -8.73 -3.98 18.77
N LEU A 219 -7.47 -4.34 18.59
CA LEU A 219 -6.91 -4.62 17.27
C LEU A 219 -7.31 -6.01 16.74
N GLN A 220 -7.19 -7.04 17.57
CA GLN A 220 -7.35 -8.43 17.14
C GLN A 220 -8.73 -9.02 17.48
N GLY A 221 -9.45 -8.39 18.37
CA GLY A 221 -10.64 -8.97 18.98
C GLY A 221 -10.31 -9.78 20.24
N GLY A 222 -11.24 -9.86 21.14
CA GLY A 222 -11.13 -10.55 22.43
C GLY A 222 -11.97 -9.86 23.50
N GLY A 223 -12.16 -10.51 24.64
CA GLY A 223 -12.95 -9.94 25.72
C GLY A 223 -14.38 -9.57 25.28
N LEU A 224 -14.69 -8.28 25.23
CA LEU A 224 -15.98 -7.75 24.77
C LEU A 224 -15.97 -7.35 23.27
N ILE A 225 -14.84 -7.42 22.60
CA ILE A 225 -14.66 -7.07 21.20
C ILE A 225 -14.83 -8.31 20.34
N THR A 226 -15.91 -8.41 19.60
CA THR A 226 -16.19 -9.58 18.75
C THR A 226 -15.28 -9.63 17.55
N THR A 227 -15.06 -8.47 16.91
CA THR A 227 -14.18 -8.31 15.75
C THR A 227 -13.30 -7.10 15.98
N GLY A 228 -12.01 -7.30 16.09
CA GLY A 228 -11.04 -6.21 16.20
C GLY A 228 -10.79 -5.54 14.85
N ILE A 229 -10.17 -4.38 14.85
CA ILE A 229 -9.91 -3.61 13.63
C ILE A 229 -9.10 -4.42 12.62
N ASN A 230 -8.00 -5.04 13.04
CA ASN A 230 -7.16 -5.84 12.16
C ASN A 230 -7.87 -7.08 11.64
N THR A 231 -8.62 -7.75 12.52
CA THR A 231 -9.47 -8.88 12.11
C THR A 231 -10.52 -8.44 11.08
N GLY A 232 -11.07 -7.23 11.23
CA GLY A 232 -11.97 -6.62 10.25
C GLY A 232 -11.30 -6.35 8.92
N ILE A 233 -10.07 -5.79 8.93
CA ILE A 233 -9.26 -5.54 7.72
C ILE A 233 -8.92 -6.87 7.03
N GLN A 234 -8.44 -7.86 7.76
CA GLN A 234 -8.07 -9.18 7.23
C GLN A 234 -9.27 -9.95 6.62
N ALA A 235 -10.48 -9.64 7.06
CA ALA A 235 -11.72 -10.23 6.55
C ALA A 235 -12.27 -9.54 5.28
N LEU A 236 -11.65 -8.46 4.80
CA LEU A 236 -12.07 -7.76 3.60
C LEU A 236 -11.92 -8.68 2.37
N ARG A 237 -12.97 -8.71 1.55
CA ARG A 237 -12.98 -9.53 0.34
C ARG A 237 -12.44 -8.81 -0.89
N GLN A 238 -12.50 -7.48 -0.91
CA GLN A 238 -12.14 -6.63 -2.06
C GLN A 238 -10.79 -5.93 -1.88
N ALA A 239 -10.09 -6.19 -0.78
CA ALA A 239 -8.81 -5.59 -0.49
C ALA A 239 -7.86 -6.62 0.11
N ARG A 240 -6.56 -6.34 0.00
CA ARG A 240 -5.49 -7.12 0.64
C ARG A 240 -5.07 -6.43 1.93
N CYS A 241 -4.49 -7.18 2.86
CA CYS A 241 -3.95 -6.67 4.12
C CYS A 241 -2.42 -6.75 4.10
N ALA A 242 -1.75 -5.63 4.33
CA ALA A 242 -0.33 -5.57 4.63
C ALA A 242 -0.13 -5.70 6.15
N GLU A 243 0.55 -6.76 6.59
CA GLU A 243 0.66 -7.14 8.00
C GLU A 243 1.73 -6.33 8.76
N ALA A 244 1.50 -5.02 8.92
CA ALA A 244 2.38 -4.14 9.68
C ALA A 244 2.35 -4.46 11.18
N HIS A 245 1.18 -4.86 11.71
CA HIS A 245 1.02 -5.22 13.12
C HIS A 245 2.02 -6.26 13.59
N THR A 246 2.21 -7.33 12.80
CA THR A 246 3.14 -8.41 13.12
C THR A 246 4.59 -7.93 13.24
N LEU A 247 4.99 -6.98 12.38
CA LEU A 247 6.34 -6.40 12.40
C LEU A 247 6.58 -5.55 13.66
N PHE A 248 5.56 -4.88 14.16
CA PHE A 248 5.66 -4.01 15.35
C PHE A 248 5.56 -4.77 16.69
N LEU A 249 5.18 -6.05 16.69
CA LEU A 249 5.08 -6.84 17.92
C LEU A 249 6.44 -6.89 18.65
N ASN A 250 6.46 -6.39 19.89
CA ASN A 250 7.64 -6.19 20.73
C ASN A 250 8.67 -5.17 20.20
N HIS A 251 8.42 -4.52 19.06
CA HIS A 251 9.32 -3.58 18.39
C HIS A 251 8.79 -2.15 18.37
N GLY A 252 7.64 -1.84 18.97
CA GLY A 252 7.04 -0.51 18.98
C GLY A 252 8.01 0.60 19.41
N TRP A 253 8.97 0.29 20.31
CA TRP A 253 9.98 1.25 20.76
C TRP A 253 11.01 1.64 19.69
N TYR A 254 11.26 0.77 18.72
CA TYR A 254 12.19 1.01 17.62
C TYR A 254 11.52 1.65 16.42
N TYR A 255 10.29 1.23 16.13
CA TYR A 255 9.55 1.65 14.95
C TYR A 255 8.78 2.95 15.14
N THR A 256 8.67 3.44 16.39
CA THR A 256 8.00 4.69 16.75
C THR A 256 8.87 5.51 17.70
N SER A 257 8.42 6.71 18.04
CA SER A 257 9.02 7.52 19.10
C SER A 257 8.21 7.44 20.40
N VAL A 258 7.63 6.28 20.71
CA VAL A 258 6.70 6.09 21.83
C VAL A 258 7.31 6.46 23.19
N GLY A 259 8.60 6.37 23.36
CA GLY A 259 9.31 6.83 24.57
C GLY A 259 9.11 8.33 24.84
N THR A 260 9.02 9.14 23.81
CA THR A 260 8.74 10.57 23.80
C THR A 260 7.32 10.90 23.35
N LEU A 261 6.40 9.92 23.43
CA LEU A 261 4.97 10.01 23.13
C LEU A 261 4.62 10.18 21.65
N GLY A 262 5.55 9.96 20.75
CA GLY A 262 5.29 9.81 19.31
C GLY A 262 4.78 8.40 19.02
N LEU A 263 3.51 8.28 18.67
CA LEU A 263 2.88 6.98 18.40
C LEU A 263 3.00 6.56 16.91
N GLN A 264 3.27 7.53 16.06
CA GLN A 264 3.42 7.33 14.62
C GLN A 264 4.74 6.64 14.31
N PRO A 265 4.85 5.93 13.18
CA PRO A 265 6.09 5.29 12.76
C PRO A 265 7.17 6.35 12.48
N ASN A 266 8.37 6.10 12.97
CA ASN A 266 9.56 6.82 12.50
C ASN A 266 10.01 6.29 11.11
N GLY A 267 11.08 6.83 10.55
CA GLY A 267 11.57 6.43 9.22
C GLY A 267 11.79 4.92 9.06
N ILE A 268 12.25 4.24 10.14
CA ILE A 268 12.42 2.77 10.14
C ILE A 268 11.06 2.06 10.16
N GLY A 269 10.12 2.54 10.95
CA GLY A 269 8.77 2.02 11.00
C GLY A 269 8.05 2.17 9.67
N GLN A 270 8.18 3.32 9.01
CA GLN A 270 7.64 3.55 7.67
C GLN A 270 8.24 2.58 6.64
N LEU A 271 9.53 2.32 6.72
CA LEU A 271 10.21 1.38 5.85
C LEU A 271 9.71 -0.07 6.08
N ALA A 272 9.49 -0.46 7.34
CA ALA A 272 8.92 -1.77 7.67
C ALA A 272 7.50 -1.94 7.09
N ILE A 273 6.67 -0.90 7.18
CA ILE A 273 5.33 -0.88 6.58
C ILE A 273 5.40 -0.95 5.05
N ALA A 274 6.32 -0.18 4.42
CA ALA A 274 6.54 -0.23 2.98
C ALA A 274 6.92 -1.65 2.53
N GLN A 275 7.78 -2.33 3.29
CA GLN A 275 8.17 -3.71 3.03
C GLN A 275 6.97 -4.67 3.06
N ALA A 276 6.14 -4.60 4.10
CA ALA A 276 4.93 -5.42 4.19
C ALA A 276 3.97 -5.16 3.01
N THR A 277 3.82 -3.89 2.64
CA THR A 277 2.99 -3.47 1.50
C THR A 277 3.51 -4.01 0.18
N ILE A 278 4.81 -3.92 -0.10
CA ILE A 278 5.44 -4.44 -1.32
C ILE A 278 5.29 -5.97 -1.40
N GLN A 279 5.48 -6.68 -0.29
CA GLN A 279 5.25 -8.13 -0.23
C GLN A 279 3.79 -8.48 -0.54
N THR A 280 2.85 -7.70 -0.01
CA THR A 280 1.40 -7.90 -0.24
C THR A 280 0.99 -7.62 -1.69
N LEU A 281 1.60 -6.63 -2.33
CA LEU A 281 1.39 -6.34 -3.75
C LEU A 281 1.85 -7.51 -4.64
N ASN A 282 2.83 -8.28 -4.21
CA ASN A 282 3.34 -9.47 -4.89
C ASN A 282 3.62 -9.22 -6.39
N LEU A 283 4.27 -8.10 -6.69
CA LEU A 283 4.60 -7.74 -8.06
C LEU A 283 5.73 -8.62 -8.58
N PRO A 284 5.69 -9.00 -9.87
CA PRO A 284 6.76 -9.82 -10.45
C PRO A 284 8.06 -9.04 -10.42
N GLY A 285 9.11 -9.72 -10.07
CA GLY A 285 10.45 -9.21 -10.18
C GLY A 285 10.90 -8.18 -9.15
N GLY A 286 10.28 -8.10 -7.99
CA GLY A 286 10.67 -7.16 -6.93
C GLY A 286 12.10 -7.34 -6.41
N ASN A 287 12.84 -6.23 -6.26
CA ASN A 287 14.19 -6.19 -5.72
C ASN A 287 14.28 -5.11 -4.62
N GLY A 288 14.67 -5.48 -3.41
CA GLY A 288 14.81 -4.56 -2.27
C GLY A 288 15.99 -3.59 -2.32
N THR A 289 16.78 -3.57 -3.40
CA THR A 289 17.97 -2.72 -3.48
C THR A 289 17.60 -1.23 -3.46
N GLU A 290 16.50 -0.85 -4.09
CA GLU A 290 16.03 0.55 -4.10
C GLU A 290 15.39 0.95 -2.77
N LEU A 291 14.67 0.05 -2.13
CA LEU A 291 14.16 0.27 -0.79
C LEU A 291 15.32 0.44 0.21
N SER A 292 16.38 -0.35 0.08
CA SER A 292 17.62 -0.19 0.85
C SER A 292 18.33 1.13 0.57
N ALA A 293 18.32 1.61 -0.68
CA ALA A 293 18.88 2.90 -1.06
C ALA A 293 18.05 4.07 -0.52
N ALA A 294 16.72 4.00 -0.62
CA ALA A 294 15.81 4.97 -0.02
C ALA A 294 15.98 5.04 1.50
N TYR A 295 16.14 3.89 2.15
CA TYR A 295 16.44 3.78 3.56
C TYR A 295 17.76 4.44 3.95
N GLN A 296 18.86 4.20 3.21
CA GLN A 296 20.16 4.82 3.46
C GLN A 296 20.11 6.33 3.28
N ASN A 297 19.29 6.83 2.36
CA ASN A 297 19.11 8.25 2.09
C ASN A 297 18.18 8.94 3.09
N SER A 298 17.34 8.19 3.81
CA SER A 298 16.39 8.74 4.79
C SER A 298 17.03 9.16 6.13
N GLY A 299 18.33 8.91 6.34
CA GLY A 299 19.00 9.13 7.63
C GLY A 299 18.65 8.10 8.71
N ALA A 300 17.73 7.18 8.45
CA ALA A 300 17.32 6.12 9.38
C ALA A 300 18.45 5.10 9.62
N ALA A 301 19.42 5.01 8.73
CA ALA A 301 20.57 4.09 8.84
C ALA A 301 21.42 4.32 10.13
N GLU A 302 21.50 5.55 10.62
CA GLU A 302 22.21 5.85 11.87
C GLU A 302 21.45 5.34 13.11
N SER A 303 20.13 5.26 13.04
CA SER A 303 19.29 4.77 14.15
C SER A 303 19.28 3.25 14.27
N LEU A 304 19.72 2.51 13.24
CA LEU A 304 19.77 1.04 13.25
C LEU A 304 20.94 0.45 14.03
N SER A 305 21.91 1.23 14.47
CA SER A 305 23.09 0.70 15.19
C SER A 305 22.80 -0.01 16.52
N GLY A 306 21.52 -0.20 16.89
CA GLY A 306 21.05 -0.93 18.05
C GLY A 306 19.81 -1.79 17.79
N VAL A 307 19.39 -1.93 16.53
CA VAL A 307 18.22 -2.74 16.15
C VAL A 307 18.60 -4.22 16.07
N ASP A 308 17.69 -5.07 16.52
CA ASP A 308 17.83 -6.52 16.44
C ASP A 308 18.16 -6.97 15.02
N ALA A 309 19.16 -7.82 14.87
CA ALA A 309 19.63 -8.35 13.58
C ALA A 309 18.52 -9.01 12.73
N THR A 310 17.43 -9.43 13.35
CA THR A 310 16.22 -9.94 12.69
C THR A 310 15.51 -8.88 11.85
N VAL A 311 15.47 -7.65 12.31
CA VAL A 311 14.84 -6.53 11.58
C VAL A 311 15.67 -6.15 10.35
N ASP A 312 16.99 -6.08 10.52
CA ASP A 312 17.93 -5.81 9.41
C ASP A 312 17.88 -6.92 8.34
N GLN A 313 17.77 -8.19 8.74
CA GLN A 313 17.59 -9.30 7.80
C GLN A 313 16.26 -9.19 7.02
N ASN A 314 15.17 -8.81 7.66
CA ASN A 314 13.89 -8.65 6.98
C ASN A 314 13.91 -7.50 5.96
N LEU A 315 14.60 -6.41 6.25
CA LEU A 315 14.79 -5.29 5.32
C LEU A 315 15.71 -5.63 4.13
N GLN A 316 16.61 -6.62 4.28
CA GLN A 316 17.52 -7.06 3.21
C GLN A 316 16.94 -8.12 2.27
N THR A 317 15.81 -8.73 2.60
CA THR A 317 15.24 -9.84 1.82
C THR A 317 14.40 -9.40 0.61
N LEU A 318 14.09 -8.12 0.48
CA LEU A 318 13.42 -7.60 -0.70
C LEU A 318 14.45 -7.38 -1.82
N SER A 319 14.58 -8.36 -2.70
CA SER A 319 15.43 -8.22 -3.87
C SER A 319 14.60 -7.92 -5.12
N ARG A 320 14.97 -6.89 -5.86
CA ARG A 320 14.36 -6.49 -7.13
C ARG A 320 14.85 -7.38 -8.28
N SER A 321 13.96 -7.84 -9.15
CA SER A 321 14.37 -8.40 -10.42
C SER A 321 14.74 -7.30 -11.41
N THR A 322 15.56 -7.64 -12.39
CA THR A 322 15.97 -6.73 -13.46
C THR A 322 14.90 -6.52 -14.54
N ILE A 323 13.76 -7.21 -14.46
CA ILE A 323 12.68 -7.12 -15.45
C ILE A 323 11.76 -5.97 -15.05
N GLU A 324 11.80 -4.89 -15.81
CA GLU A 324 10.97 -3.70 -15.60
C GLU A 324 9.82 -3.60 -16.62
N VAL A 325 9.91 -4.35 -17.70
CA VAL A 325 8.96 -4.34 -18.81
C VAL A 325 8.32 -5.72 -18.93
N TYR A 326 6.99 -5.75 -19.01
CA TYR A 326 6.20 -6.96 -19.09
C TYR A 326 5.41 -6.98 -20.38
N ARG A 327 5.17 -8.17 -20.94
CA ARG A 327 4.50 -8.34 -22.22
C ARG A 327 3.01 -8.59 -22.02
N LYS A 328 2.18 -7.94 -22.84
CA LYS A 328 0.75 -8.31 -22.94
C LYS A 328 0.60 -9.75 -23.39
N GLY A 329 -0.31 -10.47 -22.74
CA GLY A 329 -0.56 -11.89 -22.97
C GLY A 329 0.24 -12.84 -22.12
N ASP A 330 1.43 -12.45 -21.64
CA ASP A 330 2.29 -13.22 -20.73
C ASP A 330 1.93 -12.86 -19.29
N VAL A 331 0.89 -13.49 -18.75
CA VAL A 331 0.25 -13.15 -17.47
C VAL A 331 1.07 -13.64 -16.28
N ASP A 332 1.74 -14.77 -16.44
CA ASP A 332 2.59 -15.39 -15.42
C ASP A 332 4.07 -14.97 -15.50
N HIS A 333 4.40 -14.16 -16.52
CA HIS A 333 5.75 -13.64 -16.78
C HIS A 333 6.79 -14.74 -17.04
N SER A 334 6.36 -15.84 -17.64
CA SER A 334 7.24 -16.96 -18.05
C SER A 334 8.10 -16.64 -19.28
N GLY A 335 7.72 -15.61 -20.04
CA GLY A 335 8.33 -15.21 -21.32
C GLY A 335 7.62 -15.79 -22.53
N GLU A 336 6.62 -16.64 -22.38
CA GLU A 336 5.80 -17.23 -23.43
C GLU A 336 4.31 -17.08 -23.13
N ILE A 337 3.49 -16.99 -24.19
CA ILE A 337 2.02 -17.00 -24.03
C ILE A 337 1.55 -18.44 -24.16
N GLU A 338 1.00 -18.98 -23.10
CA GLU A 338 0.61 -20.39 -22.99
C GLU A 338 -0.73 -20.61 -22.28
N LEU A 339 -1.09 -21.86 -22.03
CA LEU A 339 -2.38 -22.21 -21.39
C LEU A 339 -2.50 -21.64 -19.95
N ALA A 340 -1.38 -21.47 -19.27
CA ALA A 340 -1.36 -20.91 -17.92
C ALA A 340 -1.92 -19.48 -17.91
N ASP A 341 -1.53 -18.65 -18.89
CA ASP A 341 -1.98 -17.25 -19.01
C ASP A 341 -3.49 -17.15 -19.20
N ALA A 342 -4.04 -17.96 -20.12
CA ALA A 342 -5.49 -18.01 -20.33
C ALA A 342 -6.24 -18.48 -19.07
N THR A 343 -5.67 -19.42 -18.31
CA THR A 343 -6.24 -19.92 -17.07
C THR A 343 -6.21 -18.85 -15.98
N MET A 344 -5.12 -18.10 -15.88
CA MET A 344 -4.98 -16.99 -14.93
C MET A 344 -5.95 -15.85 -15.25
N ALA A 345 -6.09 -15.46 -16.52
CA ALA A 345 -7.07 -14.47 -16.95
C ALA A 345 -8.52 -14.91 -16.65
N LEU A 346 -8.86 -16.19 -16.90
CA LEU A 346 -10.16 -16.73 -16.57
C LEU A 346 -10.43 -16.74 -15.06
N THR A 347 -9.42 -17.06 -14.25
CA THR A 347 -9.52 -17.02 -12.78
C THR A 347 -9.76 -15.59 -12.30
N GLN A 348 -9.03 -14.61 -12.83
CA GLN A 348 -9.25 -13.19 -12.53
C GLN A 348 -10.69 -12.77 -12.82
N TYR A 349 -11.21 -13.08 -14.00
CA TYR A 349 -12.59 -12.79 -14.38
C TYR A 349 -13.60 -13.44 -13.42
N ALA A 350 -13.40 -14.72 -13.06
CA ALA A 350 -14.29 -15.45 -12.17
C ALA A 350 -14.34 -14.81 -10.76
N GLU A 351 -13.20 -14.45 -10.18
CA GLU A 351 -13.11 -13.84 -8.85
C GLU A 351 -13.71 -12.42 -8.83
N GLN A 352 -13.46 -11.62 -9.86
CA GLN A 352 -14.10 -10.31 -10.00
C GLN A 352 -15.63 -10.41 -10.11
N SER A 353 -16.15 -11.44 -10.78
CA SER A 353 -17.59 -11.66 -10.94
C SER A 353 -18.33 -11.88 -9.61
N VAL A 354 -17.63 -12.30 -8.56
CA VAL A 354 -18.16 -12.49 -7.20
C VAL A 354 -17.68 -11.41 -6.22
N ALA A 355 -17.11 -10.33 -6.73
CA ALA A 355 -16.59 -9.20 -5.97
C ALA A 355 -15.57 -9.61 -4.88
N ASN A 356 -14.65 -10.49 -5.22
CA ASN A 356 -13.46 -10.79 -4.43
C ASN A 356 -12.31 -9.84 -4.78
N CYS A 357 -11.27 -9.81 -3.96
CA CYS A 357 -10.03 -9.13 -4.33
C CYS A 357 -9.43 -9.78 -5.59
N ASN A 358 -8.68 -8.97 -6.32
CA ASN A 358 -8.01 -9.44 -7.52
C ASN A 358 -6.97 -10.52 -7.16
N PRO A 359 -7.05 -11.77 -7.66
CA PRO A 359 -6.05 -12.80 -7.41
C PRO A 359 -4.72 -12.47 -8.07
N LEU A 360 -4.75 -11.81 -9.23
CA LEU A 360 -3.57 -11.31 -9.91
C LEU A 360 -3.14 -9.96 -9.34
N ASN A 361 -1.84 -9.69 -9.30
CA ASN A 361 -1.32 -8.35 -9.08
C ASN A 361 -1.63 -7.44 -10.28
N VAL A 362 -1.47 -6.13 -10.10
CA VAL A 362 -1.82 -5.14 -11.13
C VAL A 362 -1.07 -5.35 -12.44
N VAL A 363 0.20 -5.74 -12.41
CA VAL A 363 1.00 -5.98 -13.62
C VAL A 363 0.48 -7.18 -14.40
N SER A 364 0.22 -8.30 -13.72
CA SER A 364 -0.39 -9.49 -14.32
C SER A 364 -1.78 -9.22 -14.87
N ARG A 365 -2.60 -8.37 -14.21
CA ARG A 365 -3.90 -7.97 -14.77
C ARG A 365 -3.77 -7.13 -16.03
N LYS A 366 -2.84 -6.17 -16.04
CA LYS A 366 -2.55 -5.39 -17.26
C LYS A 366 -2.04 -6.30 -18.40
N ALA A 367 -1.29 -7.35 -18.08
CA ALA A 367 -0.87 -8.35 -19.06
C ALA A 367 -2.03 -9.22 -19.56
N ALA A 368 -3.00 -9.51 -18.70
CA ALA A 368 -4.19 -10.30 -19.02
C ALA A 368 -5.25 -9.52 -19.81
N ASP A 369 -5.33 -8.19 -19.69
CA ASP A 369 -6.24 -7.31 -20.42
C ASP A 369 -5.69 -7.09 -21.84
N VAL A 370 -5.99 -8.02 -22.74
CA VAL A 370 -5.42 -8.06 -24.10
C VAL A 370 -6.34 -7.51 -25.17
N ASN A 371 -7.67 -7.50 -24.95
CA ASN A 371 -8.63 -6.93 -25.88
C ASN A 371 -8.73 -5.39 -25.74
N GLN A 372 -9.67 -4.75 -26.39
CA GLN A 372 -9.85 -3.31 -26.35
C GLN A 372 -10.88 -2.84 -25.29
N THR A 373 -11.47 -3.78 -24.55
CA THR A 373 -12.39 -3.47 -23.44
C THR A 373 -11.62 -3.36 -22.14
N PRO A 374 -11.81 -2.29 -21.34
CA PRO A 374 -11.07 -2.13 -20.11
C PRO A 374 -11.35 -3.23 -19.08
N GLY A 375 -10.30 -3.78 -18.50
CA GLY A 375 -10.36 -4.79 -17.44
C GLY A 375 -10.44 -6.22 -17.98
N VAL A 376 -10.01 -7.17 -17.13
CA VAL A 376 -9.95 -8.58 -17.53
C VAL A 376 -11.34 -9.19 -17.60
N ASP A 377 -11.75 -9.60 -18.79
CA ASP A 377 -13.05 -10.21 -19.06
C ASP A 377 -12.93 -11.61 -19.73
N LEU A 378 -14.07 -12.22 -20.07
CA LEU A 378 -14.10 -13.51 -20.73
C LEU A 378 -13.51 -13.45 -22.14
N GLY A 379 -13.58 -12.29 -22.80
CA GLY A 379 -12.99 -12.05 -24.12
C GLY A 379 -11.48 -12.19 -24.09
N ASP A 380 -10.82 -11.63 -23.06
CA ASP A 380 -9.36 -11.73 -22.88
C ASP A 380 -8.92 -13.19 -22.72
N ALA A 381 -9.55 -13.90 -21.80
CA ALA A 381 -9.25 -15.32 -21.57
C ALA A 381 -9.48 -16.16 -22.85
N THR A 382 -10.51 -15.82 -23.64
CA THR A 382 -10.81 -16.51 -24.91
C THR A 382 -9.76 -16.21 -25.97
N LEU A 383 -9.31 -14.95 -26.10
CA LEU A 383 -8.26 -14.55 -27.04
C LEU A 383 -6.94 -15.25 -26.70
N LEU A 384 -6.53 -15.26 -25.43
CA LEU A 384 -5.33 -15.96 -24.97
C LEU A 384 -5.39 -17.46 -25.27
N LEU A 385 -6.52 -18.10 -24.96
CA LEU A 385 -6.71 -19.53 -25.22
C LEU A 385 -6.69 -19.85 -26.72
N THR A 386 -7.30 -19.00 -27.54
CA THR A 386 -7.34 -19.17 -28.99
C THR A 386 -5.96 -18.99 -29.61
N PHE A 387 -5.22 -17.95 -29.14
CA PHE A 387 -3.84 -17.75 -29.58
C PHE A 387 -2.95 -18.93 -29.23
N TYR A 388 -3.04 -19.42 -28.00
CA TYR A 388 -2.32 -20.64 -27.58
C TYR A 388 -2.63 -21.84 -28.50
N ALA A 389 -3.91 -22.06 -28.82
CA ALA A 389 -4.30 -23.16 -29.68
C ALA A 389 -3.74 -23.03 -31.12
N GLU A 390 -3.79 -21.84 -31.69
CA GLU A 390 -3.22 -21.56 -33.03
C GLU A 390 -1.69 -21.68 -33.05
N LYS A 391 -1.03 -21.23 -31.97
CA LYS A 391 0.42 -21.40 -31.79
C LYS A 391 0.79 -22.89 -31.67
N ALA A 392 0.02 -23.68 -30.94
CA ALA A 392 0.28 -25.10 -30.73
C ALA A 392 0.20 -25.93 -32.04
N VAL A 393 -0.59 -25.48 -33.04
CA VAL A 393 -0.68 -26.12 -34.35
C VAL A 393 0.22 -25.46 -35.40
N GLY A 394 0.98 -24.44 -35.03
CA GLY A 394 1.98 -23.80 -35.90
C GLY A 394 1.41 -22.76 -36.86
N ASN A 395 0.20 -22.25 -36.62
CA ASN A 395 -0.42 -21.23 -37.45
C ASN A 395 0.07 -19.82 -37.15
N VAL A 396 0.49 -19.57 -35.90
CA VAL A 396 1.03 -18.30 -35.42
C VAL A 396 2.26 -18.53 -34.56
N THR A 397 3.08 -17.49 -34.38
CA THR A 397 4.25 -17.45 -33.48
C THR A 397 4.03 -16.44 -32.37
N GLU A 398 4.91 -16.40 -31.37
CA GLU A 398 4.87 -15.41 -30.32
C GLU A 398 4.87 -13.95 -30.82
N GLU A 399 5.57 -13.71 -31.92
CA GLU A 399 5.70 -12.37 -32.53
C GLU A 399 4.39 -11.90 -33.20
N ASP A 400 3.47 -12.83 -33.50
CA ASP A 400 2.19 -12.53 -34.18
C ASP A 400 1.09 -12.11 -33.17
N PHE A 401 1.34 -12.13 -31.86
CA PHE A 401 0.30 -11.94 -30.83
C PHE A 401 -0.49 -10.63 -30.98
N ASP A 402 0.20 -9.51 -31.11
CA ASP A 402 -0.45 -8.19 -31.23
C ASP A 402 -1.33 -8.07 -32.45
N GLU A 403 -0.89 -8.65 -33.59
CA GLU A 403 -1.65 -8.68 -34.85
C GLU A 403 -2.84 -9.65 -34.71
N PHE A 404 -2.63 -10.80 -34.08
CA PHE A 404 -3.68 -11.77 -33.82
C PHE A 404 -4.80 -11.16 -32.97
N VAL A 405 -4.45 -10.44 -31.90
CA VAL A 405 -5.44 -9.76 -31.04
C VAL A 405 -6.22 -8.73 -31.86
N LYS A 406 -5.56 -7.87 -32.63
CA LYS A 406 -6.24 -6.85 -33.46
C LYS A 406 -7.21 -7.44 -34.49
N GLN A 407 -6.97 -8.65 -34.95
CA GLN A 407 -7.81 -9.32 -35.96
C GLN A 407 -9.00 -10.04 -35.30
N ASN A 408 -8.93 -10.40 -34.03
CA ASN A 408 -9.89 -11.25 -33.34
C ASN A 408 -10.61 -10.57 -32.16
N SER A 409 -10.29 -9.30 -31.87
CA SER A 409 -10.94 -8.47 -30.81
C SER A 409 -12.24 -7.85 -31.30
#